data_583de0a415433988db867a655ef9e546
#
_entry.id   583de0a415433988db867a655ef9e546
#
_cell.length_a   1.000
_cell.length_b   1.000
_cell.length_c   1.000
_cell.angle_alpha   90.00
_cell.angle_beta   90.00
_cell.angle_gamma   90.00
#
_symmetry.space_group_name_H-M   'P 1'
#
loop_
_entity.id
_entity.type
_entity.pdbx_description
1 polymer ?
#
loop_
_entity_poly.entity_id
_entity_poly.type
_entity_poly.pdbx_seq_one_letter_code
_entity_poly.pdbx_strand_id
1 'polypeptide(L)'
;MFLLIIFANPQLTASAFNEPSSLNLKPLEGCVNPGYPRLDDQYESGFVNAGKIDIQSNGALVLDENVLIGLDKGIINATSAAYLQNQGLIKDIKNGDIYYSENYFKFLSGSLEKNSGSLQLVNGETYLRERNLLIQYQLLEGNLDQNLKFQNANLSSCNNSSEGWEIIAKTILINEESDRGHIKDLTLKVLDKTILKLPYLPFPATTKRLSGFLEPELSLTSDGVDLYLPYFWVLSKKSDLTIAPRVLKERGSGIEANFRYLTNSNSSNFVDLLFFPKDKEFKKQHARDDNDRWAFRLKEER
;
A
#
# COMPACT_ATOMS: atom_id res chain seq x y z
N MET A 1 -35.41 -14.64 12.90
CA MET A 1 -35.09 -14.92 11.51
C MET A 1 -33.97 -15.94 11.46
N PHE A 2 -34.18 -17.03 10.76
CA PHE A 2 -33.35 -18.25 10.89
C PHE A 2 -32.01 -18.07 10.18
N LEU A 3 -30.93 -18.28 10.94
CA LEU A 3 -29.58 -18.46 10.42
C LEU A 3 -29.46 -19.91 9.92
N LEU A 4 -29.59 -20.15 8.63
CA LEU A 4 -29.41 -21.50 8.09
C LEU A 4 -27.90 -21.70 7.88
N ILE A 5 -27.26 -22.33 8.86
CA ILE A 5 -25.86 -22.73 8.77
C ILE A 5 -25.86 -24.20 8.37
N ILE A 6 -25.57 -24.48 7.10
CA ILE A 6 -25.44 -25.86 6.61
C ILE A 6 -24.00 -26.29 6.77
N PHE A 7 -23.72 -27.23 7.65
CA PHE A 7 -22.41 -27.81 7.92
C PHE A 7 -22.31 -29.22 7.38
N ALA A 8 -21.24 -29.50 6.65
CA ALA A 8 -20.78 -30.88 6.47
C ALA A 8 -20.10 -31.39 7.74
N ASN A 9 -19.77 -30.50 8.72
CA ASN A 9 -19.18 -30.87 9.99
C ASN A 9 -19.36 -29.77 11.05
N PRO A 10 -20.09 -30.03 12.16
CA PRO A 10 -20.40 -29.00 13.16
C PRO A 10 -19.20 -28.45 13.96
N GLN A 11 -18.06 -29.15 13.91
CA GLN A 11 -16.83 -28.67 14.60
C GLN A 11 -15.98 -27.67 13.81
N LEU A 12 -16.33 -27.39 12.56
CA LEU A 12 -15.56 -26.50 11.67
C LEU A 12 -15.98 -25.04 11.72
N THR A 13 -17.01 -24.70 12.46
CA THR A 13 -17.77 -23.49 12.24
C THR A 13 -17.21 -22.22 12.85
N ALA A 14 -16.66 -22.32 14.04
CA ALA A 14 -16.26 -21.13 14.78
C ALA A 14 -14.87 -20.57 14.37
N SER A 15 -13.98 -21.44 13.90
CA SER A 15 -12.58 -21.06 13.64
C SER A 15 -12.30 -20.58 12.21
N ALA A 16 -13.15 -20.96 11.23
CA ALA A 16 -12.91 -20.60 9.83
C ALA A 16 -13.34 -19.18 9.47
N PHE A 17 -14.31 -18.63 10.19
CA PHE A 17 -14.88 -17.30 9.97
C PHE A 17 -14.82 -16.41 11.21
N ASN A 18 -13.95 -16.75 12.19
CA ASN A 18 -13.66 -15.78 13.24
C ASN A 18 -13.08 -14.53 12.59
N GLU A 19 -13.59 -13.38 13.02
CA GLU A 19 -13.07 -12.09 12.59
C GLU A 19 -11.54 -12.07 12.74
N PRO A 20 -10.80 -11.46 11.80
CA PRO A 20 -9.35 -11.36 11.91
C PRO A 20 -8.86 -10.70 13.22
N SER A 21 -9.74 -10.02 13.94
CA SER A 21 -9.49 -9.44 15.26
C SER A 21 -9.34 -10.43 16.42
N SER A 22 -9.70 -11.70 16.27
CA SER A 22 -9.61 -12.70 17.34
C SER A 22 -8.39 -13.62 17.26
N LEU A 23 -7.67 -13.61 16.14
CA LEU A 23 -6.34 -14.17 16.09
C LEU A 23 -5.40 -13.16 16.75
N ASN A 24 -4.73 -13.54 17.84
CA ASN A 24 -3.58 -12.81 18.38
C ASN A 24 -2.45 -12.83 17.34
N LEU A 25 -2.65 -12.10 16.24
CA LEU A 25 -1.66 -11.86 15.21
C LEU A 25 -0.62 -10.95 15.86
N LYS A 26 0.52 -11.49 16.25
CA LYS A 26 1.68 -10.65 16.50
C LYS A 26 1.99 -9.95 15.17
N PRO A 27 1.97 -8.60 15.12
CA PRO A 27 2.51 -7.91 13.98
C PRO A 27 3.91 -8.45 13.73
N LEU A 28 4.32 -8.61 12.46
CA LEU A 28 5.70 -8.91 12.15
C LEU A 28 6.55 -7.82 12.80
N GLU A 29 7.46 -8.23 13.71
CA GLU A 29 8.44 -7.32 14.30
C GLU A 29 9.18 -6.65 13.13
N GLY A 30 9.24 -5.47 12.86
CA GLY A 30 9.82 -4.81 11.70
C GLY A 30 8.82 -4.19 10.73
N CYS A 31 7.53 -4.52 10.80
CA CYS A 31 6.46 -3.86 10.06
C CYS A 31 5.84 -2.74 10.92
N VAL A 32 6.65 -1.85 11.44
CA VAL A 32 6.24 -0.71 12.25
C VAL A 32 6.35 0.55 11.42
N ASN A 33 5.41 1.47 11.60
CA ASN A 33 5.48 2.82 11.02
C ASN A 33 6.89 3.42 11.30
N PRO A 34 7.66 3.80 10.28
CA PRO A 34 9.04 4.29 10.43
C PRO A 34 9.16 5.61 11.19
N GLY A 35 8.06 6.18 11.69
CA GLY A 35 8.10 7.39 12.50
C GLY A 35 8.54 8.64 11.74
N TYR A 36 8.34 8.69 10.41
CA TYR A 36 8.65 9.88 9.62
C TYR A 36 7.93 11.10 10.19
N PRO A 37 8.66 12.22 10.35
CA PRO A 37 8.10 13.42 10.95
C PRO A 37 6.90 13.92 10.14
N ARG A 38 5.95 14.53 10.84
CA ARG A 38 4.85 15.28 10.21
C ARG A 38 5.27 16.72 10.02
N LEU A 39 4.75 17.34 8.98
CA LEU A 39 4.82 18.79 8.88
C LEU A 39 3.98 19.40 10.00
N ASP A 40 4.52 20.40 10.68
CA ASP A 40 3.74 21.17 11.65
C ASP A 40 2.73 22.05 10.91
N ASP A 41 1.47 22.10 11.38
CA ASP A 41 0.36 22.83 10.72
C ASP A 41 0.59 24.37 10.65
N GLN A 42 1.70 24.86 11.19
CA GLN A 42 2.04 26.30 11.28
C GLN A 42 3.12 26.75 10.29
N TYR A 43 3.41 26.00 9.22
CA TYR A 43 4.37 26.49 8.24
C TYR A 43 3.79 27.60 7.34
N GLU A 44 4.60 28.61 7.05
CA GLU A 44 4.26 29.67 6.09
C GLU A 44 4.55 29.21 4.65
N SER A 45 3.65 29.50 3.71
CA SER A 45 3.90 29.26 2.29
C SER A 45 4.69 30.43 1.66
N GLY A 46 5.42 30.15 0.57
CA GLY A 46 6.00 31.19 -0.27
C GLY A 46 7.31 31.81 0.23
N PHE A 47 7.91 31.32 1.29
CA PHE A 47 9.22 31.81 1.77
C PHE A 47 10.37 31.00 1.16
N VAL A 48 11.55 31.62 1.14
CA VAL A 48 12.84 31.00 0.83
C VAL A 48 13.85 31.42 1.88
N ASN A 49 14.49 30.45 2.52
CA ASN A 49 15.54 30.65 3.51
C ASN A 49 16.74 29.76 3.19
N ALA A 50 17.94 30.28 3.36
CA ALA A 50 19.19 29.51 3.23
C ALA A 50 20.30 30.22 4.00
N GLY A 51 21.35 29.49 4.41
CA GLY A 51 22.52 30.09 5.05
C GLY A 51 23.29 30.98 4.09
N LYS A 52 23.26 30.66 2.78
CA LYS A 52 23.88 31.48 1.72
C LYS A 52 22.94 31.59 0.52
N ILE A 53 22.76 32.83 0.01
CA ILE A 53 21.94 33.15 -1.16
C ILE A 53 22.77 33.97 -2.13
N ASP A 54 23.05 33.44 -3.30
CA ASP A 54 23.71 34.13 -4.40
C ASP A 54 22.69 34.42 -5.52
N ILE A 55 22.58 35.68 -5.96
CA ILE A 55 21.69 36.11 -7.02
C ILE A 55 22.47 36.17 -8.34
N GLN A 56 22.07 35.31 -9.29
CA GLN A 56 22.68 35.33 -10.62
C GLN A 56 22.12 36.44 -11.51
N SER A 57 22.87 36.80 -12.57
CA SER A 57 22.49 37.85 -13.53
C SER A 57 21.17 37.58 -14.28
N ASN A 58 20.75 36.31 -14.38
CA ASN A 58 19.47 35.88 -14.94
C ASN A 58 18.32 35.87 -13.94
N GLY A 59 18.54 36.35 -12.70
CA GLY A 59 17.56 36.38 -11.63
C GLY A 59 17.35 35.03 -10.90
N ALA A 60 18.16 34.02 -11.20
CA ALA A 60 18.12 32.77 -10.45
C ALA A 60 18.78 32.94 -9.08
N LEU A 61 18.17 32.34 -8.05
CA LEU A 61 18.73 32.25 -6.70
C LEU A 61 19.48 30.91 -6.59
N VAL A 62 20.76 30.98 -6.27
CA VAL A 62 21.54 29.79 -5.86
C VAL A 62 21.56 29.79 -4.35
N LEU A 63 21.04 28.72 -3.78
CA LEU A 63 20.79 28.53 -2.35
C LEU A 63 21.70 27.44 -1.82
N ASP A 64 22.45 27.73 -0.78
CA ASP A 64 23.34 26.79 -0.11
C ASP A 64 23.16 26.87 1.41
N GLU A 65 23.46 25.78 2.10
CA GLU A 65 23.44 25.63 3.56
C GLU A 65 22.03 25.78 4.17
N ASN A 66 21.46 24.66 4.57
CA ASN A 66 20.15 24.60 5.25
C ASN A 66 19.04 25.30 4.47
N VAL A 67 18.86 24.92 3.21
CA VAL A 67 17.85 25.49 2.32
C VAL A 67 16.47 25.05 2.75
N LEU A 68 15.58 26.02 2.98
CA LEU A 68 14.15 25.82 3.26
C LEU A 68 13.31 26.62 2.27
N ILE A 69 12.39 25.94 1.58
CA ILE A 69 11.49 26.57 0.60
C ILE A 69 10.06 26.17 0.92
N GLY A 70 9.23 27.16 1.24
CA GLY A 70 7.79 26.96 1.50
C GLY A 70 6.99 26.79 0.21
N LEU A 71 6.25 25.69 0.12
CA LEU A 71 5.26 25.39 -0.92
C LEU A 71 3.86 25.70 -0.40
N ASP A 72 2.85 25.68 -1.27
CA ASP A 72 1.47 25.94 -0.84
C ASP A 72 0.90 24.85 0.08
N LYS A 73 1.34 23.61 -0.09
CA LYS A 73 0.90 22.44 0.72
C LYS A 73 2.06 21.71 1.40
N GLY A 74 3.22 22.36 1.54
CA GLY A 74 4.38 21.67 2.05
C GLY A 74 5.65 22.49 2.15
N ILE A 75 6.77 21.82 2.41
CA ILE A 75 8.07 22.43 2.55
C ILE A 75 9.15 21.54 1.93
N ILE A 76 10.14 22.19 1.30
CA ILE A 76 11.37 21.55 0.86
C ILE A 76 12.47 21.92 1.85
N ASN A 77 13.20 20.92 2.33
CA ASN A 77 14.46 21.07 3.03
C ASN A 77 15.56 20.46 2.16
N ALA A 78 16.70 21.13 2.00
CA ALA A 78 17.78 20.63 1.16
C ALA A 78 19.14 21.19 1.61
N THR A 79 20.23 20.54 1.16
CA THR A 79 21.58 21.08 1.36
C THR A 79 21.84 22.25 0.40
N SER A 80 21.41 22.13 -0.84
CA SER A 80 21.50 23.21 -1.85
C SER A 80 20.40 23.08 -2.89
N ALA A 81 20.05 24.21 -3.54
CA ALA A 81 19.09 24.27 -4.63
C ALA A 81 19.33 25.49 -5.50
N ALA A 82 18.81 25.49 -6.73
CA ALA A 82 18.70 26.68 -7.57
C ALA A 82 17.21 26.99 -7.82
N TYR A 83 16.78 28.20 -7.49
CA TYR A 83 15.39 28.62 -7.66
C TYR A 83 15.26 29.69 -8.75
N LEU A 84 14.59 29.32 -9.85
CA LEU A 84 14.25 30.19 -10.96
C LEU A 84 12.86 30.78 -10.72
N GLN A 85 12.80 31.91 -10.05
CA GLN A 85 11.55 32.55 -9.59
C GLN A 85 10.56 32.79 -10.74
N ASN A 86 11.04 33.29 -11.90
CA ASN A 86 10.21 33.61 -13.06
C ASN A 86 9.49 32.36 -13.66
N GLN A 87 10.00 31.15 -13.40
CA GLN A 87 9.47 29.91 -13.90
C GLN A 87 8.78 29.10 -12.77
N GLY A 88 8.95 29.51 -11.53
CA GLY A 88 8.53 28.69 -10.38
C GLY A 88 9.30 27.37 -10.25
N LEU A 89 10.47 27.25 -10.92
CA LEU A 89 11.25 26.01 -11.00
C LEU A 89 12.35 25.99 -9.94
N ILE A 90 12.31 24.99 -9.09
CA ILE A 90 13.35 24.66 -8.13
C ILE A 90 14.11 23.46 -8.71
N LYS A 91 15.36 23.63 -9.04
CA LYS A 91 16.22 22.59 -9.65
C LYS A 91 17.52 22.40 -8.88
N ASP A 92 18.27 21.38 -9.29
CA ASP A 92 19.58 21.06 -8.70
C ASP A 92 19.50 20.88 -7.18
N ILE A 93 18.32 20.42 -6.69
CA ILE A 93 18.10 20.17 -5.26
C ILE A 93 18.98 18.98 -4.87
N LYS A 94 19.79 19.15 -3.81
CA LYS A 94 20.70 18.10 -3.32
C LYS A 94 20.37 17.69 -1.90
N ASN A 95 20.39 16.39 -1.65
CA ASN A 95 20.09 15.78 -0.35
C ASN A 95 18.85 16.40 0.27
N GLY A 96 17.71 16.27 -0.45
CA GLY A 96 16.49 16.96 -0.11
C GLY A 96 15.44 16.07 0.56
N ASP A 97 14.61 16.75 1.33
CA ASP A 97 13.36 16.22 1.88
C ASP A 97 12.22 17.11 1.43
N ILE A 98 11.10 16.51 1.01
CA ILE A 98 9.85 17.22 0.74
C ILE A 98 8.78 16.67 1.68
N TYR A 99 8.18 17.54 2.45
CA TYR A 99 6.93 17.29 3.14
C TYR A 99 5.81 17.91 2.31
N TYR A 100 4.88 17.10 1.83
CA TYR A 100 3.78 17.59 1.01
C TYR A 100 2.49 16.91 1.41
N SER A 101 1.53 17.70 1.91
CA SER A 101 0.33 17.17 2.56
C SER A 101 0.71 16.14 3.63
N GLU A 102 0.21 14.92 3.55
CA GLU A 102 0.53 13.82 4.50
C GLU A 102 1.74 12.96 4.05
N ASN A 103 2.35 13.25 2.89
CA ASN A 103 3.40 12.42 2.32
C ASN A 103 4.80 13.01 2.59
N TYR A 104 5.77 12.13 2.73
CA TYR A 104 7.17 12.46 2.92
C TYR A 104 8.01 11.88 1.79
N PHE A 105 8.89 12.70 1.23
CA PHE A 105 9.81 12.33 0.15
C PHE A 105 11.23 12.69 0.57
N LYS A 106 12.15 11.75 0.49
CA LYS A 106 13.58 11.96 0.70
C LYS A 106 14.34 11.52 -0.54
N PHE A 107 15.35 12.26 -0.98
CA PHE A 107 16.06 11.99 -2.21
C PHE A 107 17.46 12.60 -2.23
N LEU A 108 18.32 12.06 -3.09
CA LEU A 108 19.68 12.57 -3.27
C LEU A 108 19.73 13.80 -4.18
N SER A 109 18.96 13.80 -5.27
CA SER A 109 18.87 14.95 -6.17
C SER A 109 17.50 15.05 -6.81
N GLY A 110 17.10 16.26 -7.20
CA GLY A 110 15.79 16.43 -7.81
C GLY A 110 15.50 17.83 -8.31
N SER A 111 14.29 17.96 -8.85
CA SER A 111 13.69 19.22 -9.27
C SER A 111 12.19 19.21 -9.01
N LEU A 112 11.62 20.39 -8.75
CA LEU A 112 10.20 20.60 -8.55
C LEU A 112 9.78 21.90 -9.25
N GLU A 113 8.70 21.86 -10.01
CA GLU A 113 8.02 23.04 -10.52
C GLU A 113 6.88 23.42 -9.56
N LYS A 114 7.06 24.53 -8.85
CA LYS A 114 6.14 24.94 -7.78
C LYS A 114 4.71 25.16 -8.27
N ASN A 115 4.54 25.74 -9.48
CA ASN A 115 3.23 26.12 -9.99
C ASN A 115 2.40 24.93 -10.48
N SER A 116 3.04 23.94 -11.07
CA SER A 116 2.37 22.73 -11.59
C SER A 116 2.39 21.56 -10.62
N GLY A 117 3.30 21.55 -9.66
CA GLY A 117 3.57 20.40 -8.80
C GLY A 117 4.35 19.29 -9.49
N SER A 118 4.84 19.51 -10.73
CA SER A 118 5.66 18.54 -11.46
C SER A 118 7.00 18.34 -10.80
N LEU A 119 7.42 17.09 -10.63
CA LEU A 119 8.69 16.77 -9.97
C LEU A 119 9.44 15.64 -10.66
N GLN A 120 10.75 15.67 -10.45
CA GLN A 120 11.65 14.55 -10.75
C GLN A 120 12.63 14.39 -9.60
N LEU A 121 12.62 13.23 -8.94
CA LEU A 121 13.47 12.93 -7.80
C LEU A 121 14.27 11.66 -8.08
N VAL A 122 15.56 11.66 -7.73
CA VAL A 122 16.48 10.58 -8.05
C VAL A 122 17.05 9.98 -6.77
N ASN A 123 17.06 8.65 -6.72
CA ASN A 123 17.58 7.84 -5.61
C ASN A 123 17.02 8.27 -4.26
N GLY A 124 15.82 7.84 -3.98
CA GLY A 124 15.11 8.28 -2.78
C GLY A 124 14.15 7.25 -2.23
N GLU A 125 13.43 7.71 -1.23
CA GLU A 125 12.35 7.00 -0.59
C GLU A 125 11.16 7.92 -0.36
N THR A 126 9.96 7.39 -0.47
CA THR A 126 8.69 8.09 -0.24
C THR A 126 7.86 7.31 0.76
N TYR A 127 7.38 7.98 1.79
CA TYR A 127 6.44 7.40 2.72
C TYR A 127 5.03 7.97 2.48
N LEU A 128 4.13 7.10 2.02
CA LEU A 128 2.71 7.37 1.82
C LEU A 128 1.96 7.06 3.12
N ARG A 129 1.69 8.08 3.92
CA ARG A 129 1.18 7.94 5.29
C ARG A 129 -0.19 7.28 5.37
N GLU A 130 -1.15 7.70 4.55
CA GLU A 130 -2.50 7.13 4.54
C GLU A 130 -2.51 5.62 4.27
N ARG A 131 -1.50 5.13 3.57
CA ARG A 131 -1.34 3.72 3.18
C ARG A 131 -0.34 2.96 4.03
N ASN A 132 0.37 3.65 4.92
CA ASN A 132 1.50 3.08 5.67
C ASN A 132 2.51 2.35 4.76
N LEU A 133 2.83 2.95 3.60
CA LEU A 133 3.70 2.36 2.59
C LEU A 133 4.98 3.16 2.41
N LEU A 134 6.11 2.47 2.46
CA LEU A 134 7.42 2.99 2.11
C LEU A 134 7.77 2.51 0.70
N ILE A 135 8.12 3.45 -0.19
CA ILE A 135 8.55 3.17 -1.55
C ILE A 135 9.96 3.72 -1.72
N GLN A 136 10.94 2.85 -1.87
CA GLN A 136 12.30 3.20 -2.27
C GLN A 136 12.39 3.15 -3.80
N TYR A 137 13.09 4.08 -4.44
CA TYR A 137 13.14 4.19 -5.90
C TYR A 137 14.46 4.73 -6.42
N GLN A 138 14.79 4.40 -7.66
CA GLN A 138 15.86 5.06 -8.40
C GLN A 138 15.40 6.39 -9.02
N LEU A 139 14.18 6.42 -9.55
CA LEU A 139 13.60 7.62 -10.17
C LEU A 139 12.11 7.71 -9.80
N LEU A 140 11.70 8.88 -9.34
CA LEU A 140 10.32 9.30 -9.19
C LEU A 140 10.05 10.47 -10.12
N GLU A 141 9.06 10.34 -10.97
CA GLU A 141 8.56 11.38 -11.88
C GLU A 141 7.06 11.55 -11.70
N GLY A 142 6.56 12.74 -11.91
CA GLY A 142 5.12 12.96 -11.93
C GLY A 142 4.69 14.31 -11.41
N ASN A 143 3.51 14.33 -10.83
CA ASN A 143 2.89 15.50 -10.24
C ASN A 143 2.35 15.16 -8.85
N LEU A 144 2.66 15.99 -7.86
CA LEU A 144 2.33 15.75 -6.45
C LEU A 144 0.82 15.62 -6.18
N ASP A 145 -0.01 16.27 -6.99
CA ASP A 145 -1.48 16.27 -6.82
C ASP A 145 -2.22 15.36 -7.81
N GLN A 146 -1.53 14.70 -8.76
CA GLN A 146 -2.20 13.96 -9.83
C GLN A 146 -1.68 12.53 -10.00
N ASN A 147 -0.38 12.40 -10.26
CA ASN A 147 0.20 11.10 -10.53
C ASN A 147 1.68 11.02 -10.14
N LEU A 148 2.07 9.87 -9.65
CA LEU A 148 3.43 9.55 -9.27
C LEU A 148 3.86 8.26 -9.96
N LYS A 149 4.99 8.29 -10.66
CA LYS A 149 5.57 7.14 -11.34
C LYS A 149 6.95 6.85 -10.77
N PHE A 150 7.05 5.75 -10.06
CA PHE A 150 8.30 5.24 -9.50
C PHE A 150 8.92 4.23 -10.45
N GLN A 151 10.22 4.32 -10.67
CA GLN A 151 10.98 3.40 -11.51
C GLN A 151 12.05 2.68 -10.69
N ASN A 152 12.19 1.38 -10.93
CA ASN A 152 13.07 0.48 -10.19
C ASN A 152 12.87 0.64 -8.67
N ALA A 153 11.68 0.27 -8.24
CA ALA A 153 11.20 0.57 -6.92
C ALA A 153 10.96 -0.68 -6.06
N ASN A 154 11.16 -0.51 -4.76
CA ASN A 154 10.80 -1.47 -3.73
C ASN A 154 9.69 -0.86 -2.87
N LEU A 155 8.62 -1.60 -2.67
CA LEU A 155 7.44 -1.20 -1.90
C LEU A 155 7.26 -2.14 -0.71
N SER A 156 7.12 -1.59 0.50
CA SER A 156 6.83 -2.35 1.71
C SER A 156 6.11 -1.51 2.77
N SER A 157 5.37 -2.14 3.66
CA SER A 157 4.95 -1.54 4.94
C SER A 157 5.90 -1.89 6.10
N CYS A 158 6.97 -2.63 5.83
CA CYS A 158 7.93 -3.11 6.80
C CYS A 158 9.27 -2.39 6.64
N ASN A 159 9.89 -2.01 7.75
CA ASN A 159 11.21 -1.35 7.73
C ASN A 159 12.33 -2.29 7.27
N ASN A 160 12.15 -3.59 7.49
CA ASN A 160 13.10 -4.63 7.12
C ASN A 160 12.40 -5.71 6.29
N SER A 161 12.77 -5.83 5.02
CA SER A 161 12.20 -6.82 4.11
C SER A 161 12.52 -8.27 4.50
N SER A 162 13.63 -8.51 5.20
CA SER A 162 14.01 -9.85 5.68
C SER A 162 13.08 -10.37 6.78
N GLU A 163 12.40 -9.49 7.49
CA GLU A 163 11.46 -9.82 8.57
C GLU A 163 9.99 -9.61 8.18
N GLY A 164 9.76 -9.19 6.94
CA GLY A 164 8.45 -8.84 6.46
C GLY A 164 8.19 -9.25 5.02
N TRP A 165 7.57 -8.35 4.28
CA TRP A 165 7.30 -8.50 2.86
C TRP A 165 7.82 -7.29 2.07
N GLU A 166 8.19 -7.52 0.82
CA GLU A 166 8.49 -6.47 -0.15
C GLU A 166 7.97 -6.81 -1.54
N ILE A 167 7.58 -5.79 -2.28
CA ILE A 167 7.33 -5.87 -3.71
C ILE A 167 8.45 -5.12 -4.44
N ILE A 168 9.24 -5.84 -5.21
CA ILE A 168 10.23 -5.26 -6.13
C ILE A 168 9.54 -5.09 -7.47
N ALA A 169 9.60 -3.89 -8.04
CA ALA A 169 8.90 -3.57 -9.29
C ALA A 169 9.76 -2.73 -10.23
N LYS A 170 9.62 -2.97 -11.54
CA LYS A 170 10.22 -2.10 -12.55
C LYS A 170 9.54 -0.74 -12.60
N THR A 171 8.21 -0.71 -12.45
CA THR A 171 7.44 0.54 -12.44
C THR A 171 6.25 0.41 -11.51
N ILE A 172 6.02 1.44 -10.67
CA ILE A 172 4.79 1.64 -9.91
C ILE A 172 4.20 2.97 -10.39
N LEU A 173 2.96 2.95 -10.87
CA LEU A 173 2.20 4.15 -11.20
C LEU A 173 1.05 4.29 -10.24
N ILE A 174 0.93 5.46 -9.62
CA ILE A 174 -0.22 5.89 -8.81
C ILE A 174 -0.84 7.07 -9.56
N ASN A 175 -2.11 6.99 -9.91
CA ASN A 175 -2.83 8.05 -10.60
C ASN A 175 -4.12 8.34 -9.83
N GLU A 176 -4.14 9.49 -9.15
CA GLU A 176 -5.27 9.90 -8.32
C GLU A 176 -6.44 10.42 -9.13
N GLU A 177 -6.21 11.01 -10.33
CA GLU A 177 -7.30 11.46 -11.21
C GLU A 177 -8.17 10.30 -11.68
N SER A 178 -7.55 9.18 -12.04
CA SER A 178 -8.27 7.97 -12.47
C SER A 178 -8.64 7.04 -11.33
N ASP A 179 -8.27 7.38 -10.10
CA ASP A 179 -8.39 6.52 -8.90
C ASP A 179 -7.72 5.15 -9.05
N ARG A 180 -6.71 5.02 -9.92
CA ARG A 180 -6.10 3.74 -10.26
C ARG A 180 -4.58 3.80 -10.22
N GLY A 181 -4.02 2.68 -9.79
CA GLY A 181 -2.59 2.43 -9.91
C GLY A 181 -2.31 1.10 -10.59
N HIS A 182 -1.08 0.91 -10.99
CA HIS A 182 -0.60 -0.39 -11.43
C HIS A 182 0.88 -0.56 -11.16
N ILE A 183 1.26 -1.81 -10.98
CA ILE A 183 2.65 -2.24 -10.82
C ILE A 183 3.02 -3.11 -12.02
N LYS A 184 4.17 -2.86 -12.64
CA LYS A 184 4.70 -3.66 -13.75
C LYS A 184 5.95 -4.42 -13.33
N ASP A 185 6.08 -5.65 -13.84
CA ASP A 185 7.21 -6.56 -13.60
C ASP A 185 7.51 -6.69 -12.10
N LEU A 186 6.50 -7.09 -11.33
CA LEU A 186 6.62 -7.21 -9.89
C LEU A 186 7.13 -8.59 -9.46
N THR A 187 7.89 -8.59 -8.39
CA THR A 187 8.27 -9.77 -7.61
C THR A 187 7.87 -9.52 -6.17
N LEU A 188 6.93 -10.32 -5.64
CA LEU A 188 6.59 -10.35 -4.22
C LEU A 188 7.53 -11.28 -3.49
N LYS A 189 8.21 -10.76 -2.49
CA LYS A 189 9.00 -11.53 -1.52
C LYS A 189 8.39 -11.46 -0.14
N VAL A 190 8.54 -12.53 0.60
CA VAL A 190 8.17 -12.68 2.01
C VAL A 190 9.31 -13.36 2.73
N LEU A 191 9.83 -12.74 3.79
CA LEU A 191 11.01 -13.23 4.52
C LEU A 191 12.15 -13.59 3.55
N ASP A 192 12.48 -12.68 2.64
CA ASP A 192 13.47 -12.80 1.55
C ASP A 192 13.20 -13.91 0.51
N LYS A 193 12.09 -14.64 0.63
CA LYS A 193 11.74 -15.69 -0.34
C LYS A 193 10.79 -15.15 -1.39
N THR A 194 11.11 -15.37 -2.66
CA THR A 194 10.19 -15.07 -3.77
C THR A 194 8.97 -15.97 -3.69
N ILE A 195 7.80 -15.36 -3.54
CA ILE A 195 6.51 -16.06 -3.46
C ILE A 195 5.78 -15.97 -4.80
N LEU A 196 5.84 -14.82 -5.48
CA LEU A 196 5.06 -14.56 -6.68
C LEU A 196 5.80 -13.62 -7.61
N LYS A 197 5.66 -13.85 -8.93
CA LYS A 197 6.08 -12.91 -9.98
C LYS A 197 4.92 -12.66 -10.93
N LEU A 198 4.58 -11.39 -11.15
CA LEU A 198 3.53 -10.98 -12.07
C LEU A 198 4.04 -9.89 -13.02
N PRO A 199 3.69 -9.96 -14.32
CA PRO A 199 4.05 -8.91 -15.25
C PRO A 199 3.27 -7.61 -15.02
N TYR A 200 2.06 -7.72 -14.42
CA TYR A 200 1.16 -6.59 -14.23
C TYR A 200 0.20 -6.83 -13.07
N LEU A 201 0.04 -5.83 -12.21
CA LEU A 201 -0.89 -5.83 -11.07
C LEU A 201 -1.63 -4.48 -10.99
N PRO A 202 -2.93 -4.41 -11.34
CA PRO A 202 -3.74 -3.21 -11.13
C PRO A 202 -4.26 -3.13 -9.70
N PHE A 203 -4.30 -1.92 -9.13
CA PHE A 203 -4.85 -1.67 -7.78
C PHE A 203 -5.63 -0.35 -7.73
N PRO A 204 -6.58 -0.18 -6.80
CA PRO A 204 -7.21 1.11 -6.52
C PRO A 204 -6.19 2.09 -5.93
N ALA A 205 -6.09 3.30 -6.49
CA ALA A 205 -5.18 4.33 -5.98
C ALA A 205 -5.82 5.23 -4.90
N THR A 206 -7.12 5.11 -4.68
CA THR A 206 -7.88 5.89 -3.70
C THR A 206 -8.78 4.98 -2.86
N THR A 207 -9.44 5.55 -1.85
CA THR A 207 -10.42 4.85 -0.99
C THR A 207 -11.79 4.65 -1.67
N LYS A 208 -11.96 5.08 -2.93
CA LYS A 208 -13.19 4.86 -3.67
C LYS A 208 -13.43 3.37 -3.93
N ARG A 209 -14.71 2.98 -3.98
CA ARG A 209 -15.12 1.60 -4.23
C ARG A 209 -14.85 1.20 -5.69
N LEU A 210 -13.68 0.65 -5.97
CA LEU A 210 -13.21 0.24 -7.30
C LEU A 210 -12.69 -1.20 -7.28
N SER A 211 -12.89 -1.91 -8.39
CA SER A 211 -12.33 -3.25 -8.56
C SER A 211 -10.82 -3.21 -8.71
N GLY A 212 -10.13 -4.11 -8.02
CA GLY A 212 -8.67 -4.24 -8.06
C GLY A 212 -8.14 -5.13 -6.96
N PHE A 213 -6.84 -5.41 -7.00
CA PHE A 213 -6.16 -6.07 -5.89
C PHE A 213 -6.09 -5.13 -4.70
N LEU A 214 -6.44 -5.64 -3.52
CA LEU A 214 -6.23 -4.96 -2.26
C LEU A 214 -4.83 -5.29 -1.73
N GLU A 215 -4.45 -4.65 -0.64
CA GLU A 215 -3.17 -4.91 0.00
C GLU A 215 -3.06 -6.37 0.43
N PRO A 216 -1.92 -7.03 0.15
CA PRO A 216 -1.68 -8.37 0.65
C PRO A 216 -1.64 -8.37 2.17
N GLU A 217 -2.31 -9.31 2.79
CA GLU A 217 -2.20 -9.54 4.22
C GLU A 217 -1.21 -10.69 4.48
N LEU A 218 -0.25 -10.42 5.34
CA LEU A 218 0.72 -11.40 5.78
C LEU A 218 0.68 -11.50 7.29
N SER A 219 0.58 -12.71 7.78
CA SER A 219 0.62 -12.98 9.22
C SER A 219 1.42 -14.24 9.54
N LEU A 220 1.92 -14.30 10.78
CA LEU A 220 2.52 -15.50 11.36
C LEU A 220 1.52 -16.12 12.31
N THR A 221 1.17 -17.36 12.05
CA THR A 221 0.25 -18.15 12.85
C THR A 221 0.95 -19.41 13.40
N SER A 222 0.28 -20.16 14.26
CA SER A 222 0.74 -21.50 14.68
C SER A 222 0.95 -22.44 13.50
N ASP A 223 0.22 -22.23 12.40
CA ASP A 223 0.28 -23.01 11.16
C ASP A 223 1.33 -22.43 10.16
N GLY A 224 2.21 -21.54 10.65
CA GLY A 224 3.28 -20.90 9.86
C GLY A 224 2.86 -19.60 9.20
N VAL A 225 3.48 -19.29 8.06
CA VAL A 225 3.18 -18.09 7.28
C VAL A 225 1.81 -18.22 6.64
N ASP A 226 0.96 -17.21 6.83
CA ASP A 226 -0.35 -17.06 6.20
C ASP A 226 -0.30 -15.85 5.25
N LEU A 227 -0.43 -16.11 3.97
CA LEU A 227 -0.51 -15.11 2.92
C LEU A 227 -1.91 -15.07 2.33
N TYR A 228 -2.55 -13.92 2.39
CA TYR A 228 -3.88 -13.65 1.86
C TYR A 228 -3.77 -12.53 0.79
N LEU A 229 -4.24 -12.81 -0.45
CA LEU A 229 -4.14 -11.92 -1.61
C LEU A 229 -5.53 -11.56 -2.13
N PRO A 230 -6.22 -10.57 -1.57
CA PRO A 230 -7.59 -10.27 -1.95
C PRO A 230 -7.69 -9.48 -3.26
N TYR A 231 -8.61 -9.90 -4.13
CA TYR A 231 -9.09 -9.13 -5.28
C TYR A 231 -10.54 -8.72 -5.03
N PHE A 232 -10.77 -7.43 -4.96
CA PHE A 232 -12.10 -6.85 -4.79
C PHE A 232 -12.74 -6.58 -6.14
N TRP A 233 -13.95 -7.07 -6.34
CA TRP A 233 -14.69 -6.94 -7.59
C TRP A 233 -16.02 -6.22 -7.34
N VAL A 234 -16.18 -5.03 -7.87
CA VAL A 234 -17.46 -4.29 -7.89
C VAL A 234 -18.35 -4.86 -8.99
N LEU A 235 -19.35 -5.64 -8.62
CA LEU A 235 -20.28 -6.26 -9.56
C LEU A 235 -21.41 -5.30 -9.95
N SER A 236 -21.90 -4.50 -8.99
CA SER A 236 -22.93 -3.49 -9.21
C SER A 236 -22.85 -2.38 -8.15
N LYS A 237 -23.73 -1.37 -8.23
CA LYS A 237 -23.85 -0.36 -7.17
C LYS A 237 -24.20 -0.94 -5.79
N LYS A 238 -24.83 -2.11 -5.76
CA LYS A 238 -25.32 -2.77 -4.54
C LYS A 238 -24.61 -4.07 -4.21
N SER A 239 -23.69 -4.55 -5.04
CA SER A 239 -23.01 -5.83 -4.82
C SER A 239 -21.54 -5.79 -5.15
N ASP A 240 -20.78 -6.51 -4.39
CA ASP A 240 -19.36 -6.75 -4.60
C ASP A 240 -18.97 -8.17 -4.19
N LEU A 241 -17.84 -8.60 -4.68
CA LEU A 241 -17.24 -9.90 -4.43
C LEU A 241 -15.76 -9.72 -4.16
N THR A 242 -15.28 -10.19 -3.03
CA THR A 242 -13.86 -10.36 -2.77
C THR A 242 -13.50 -11.80 -2.98
N ILE A 243 -12.51 -12.09 -3.82
CA ILE A 243 -11.94 -13.42 -4.01
C ILE A 243 -10.47 -13.35 -3.59
N ALA A 244 -10.06 -14.24 -2.72
CA ALA A 244 -8.72 -14.26 -2.17
C ALA A 244 -8.08 -15.64 -2.20
N PRO A 245 -7.08 -15.88 -3.06
CA PRO A 245 -6.16 -17.00 -2.82
C PRO A 245 -5.47 -16.81 -1.46
N ARG A 246 -5.40 -17.90 -0.70
CA ARG A 246 -4.76 -17.92 0.61
C ARG A 246 -3.77 -19.08 0.69
N VAL A 247 -2.59 -18.82 1.22
CA VAL A 247 -1.54 -19.83 1.39
C VAL A 247 -1.17 -19.89 2.86
N LEU A 248 -1.47 -21.03 3.49
CA LEU A 248 -1.06 -21.39 4.85
C LEU A 248 0.07 -22.39 4.75
N LYS A 249 1.26 -22.03 5.22
CA LYS A 249 2.48 -22.85 5.00
C LYS A 249 2.31 -24.32 5.41
N GLU A 250 1.72 -24.58 6.56
CA GLU A 250 1.56 -25.94 7.09
C GLU A 250 0.28 -26.64 6.58
N ARG A 251 -0.72 -25.90 6.10
CA ARG A 251 -2.00 -26.47 5.63
C ARG A 251 -2.04 -26.64 4.11
N GLY A 252 -1.51 -25.69 3.34
CA GLY A 252 -1.56 -25.68 1.89
C GLY A 252 -2.17 -24.41 1.33
N SER A 253 -2.69 -24.48 0.11
CA SER A 253 -3.32 -23.34 -0.58
C SER A 253 -4.82 -23.53 -0.66
N GLY A 254 -5.55 -22.45 -0.46
CA GLY A 254 -7.00 -22.39 -0.54
C GLY A 254 -7.49 -21.13 -1.23
N ILE A 255 -8.80 -20.99 -1.29
CA ILE A 255 -9.48 -19.81 -1.80
C ILE A 255 -10.57 -19.40 -0.82
N GLU A 256 -10.67 -18.10 -0.58
CA GLU A 256 -11.78 -17.47 0.12
C GLU A 256 -12.57 -16.60 -0.83
N ALA A 257 -13.90 -16.58 -0.69
CA ALA A 257 -14.76 -15.70 -1.43
C ALA A 257 -15.78 -15.06 -0.48
N ASN A 258 -15.90 -13.75 -0.54
CA ASN A 258 -16.89 -13.00 0.23
C ASN A 258 -17.75 -12.17 -0.73
N PHE A 259 -19.01 -12.53 -0.84
CA PHE A 259 -19.99 -11.81 -1.63
C PHE A 259 -20.87 -10.96 -0.71
N ARG A 260 -21.01 -9.68 -1.03
CA ARG A 260 -21.89 -8.75 -0.32
C ARG A 260 -22.96 -8.19 -1.23
N TYR A 261 -24.19 -8.13 -0.73
CA TYR A 261 -25.33 -7.54 -1.42
C TYR A 261 -26.14 -6.62 -0.49
N LEU A 262 -26.35 -5.38 -0.91
CA LEU A 262 -27.18 -4.38 -0.20
C LEU A 262 -28.63 -4.49 -0.68
N THR A 263 -29.53 -4.95 0.19
CA THR A 263 -30.97 -5.00 -0.09
C THR A 263 -31.55 -3.59 -0.09
N ASN A 264 -31.18 -2.79 0.92
CA ASN A 264 -31.56 -1.38 1.04
C ASN A 264 -30.44 -0.62 1.78
N SER A 265 -30.64 0.65 2.12
CA SER A 265 -29.62 1.49 2.79
C SER A 265 -29.17 0.96 4.16
N ASN A 266 -29.97 0.15 4.82
CA ASN A 266 -29.74 -0.30 6.21
C ASN A 266 -29.62 -1.82 6.32
N SER A 267 -29.65 -2.57 5.22
CA SER A 267 -29.58 -4.03 5.24
C SER A 267 -28.61 -4.57 4.23
N SER A 268 -27.65 -5.36 4.70
CA SER A 268 -26.65 -6.05 3.88
C SER A 268 -26.69 -7.57 4.10
N ASN A 269 -26.48 -8.30 3.03
CA ASN A 269 -26.38 -9.76 3.05
C ASN A 269 -24.98 -10.15 2.64
N PHE A 270 -24.41 -11.13 3.35
CA PHE A 270 -23.06 -11.65 3.13
C PHE A 270 -23.16 -13.15 2.86
N VAL A 271 -22.36 -13.58 1.89
CA VAL A 271 -22.13 -15.01 1.60
C VAL A 271 -20.64 -15.23 1.61
N ASP A 272 -20.16 -15.98 2.59
CA ASP A 272 -18.74 -16.32 2.72
C ASP A 272 -18.52 -17.78 2.35
N LEU A 273 -17.50 -18.03 1.57
CA LEU A 273 -17.03 -19.33 1.16
C LEU A 273 -15.55 -19.48 1.50
N LEU A 274 -15.18 -20.63 2.01
CA LEU A 274 -13.80 -21.05 2.23
C LEU A 274 -13.61 -22.43 1.63
N PHE A 275 -12.55 -22.61 0.85
CA PHE A 275 -12.17 -23.91 0.31
C PHE A 275 -10.66 -24.11 0.37
N PHE A 276 -10.23 -25.16 1.08
CA PHE A 276 -8.84 -25.61 1.16
C PHE A 276 -8.78 -27.07 0.70
N PRO A 277 -8.41 -27.32 -0.56
CA PRO A 277 -8.19 -28.68 -1.03
C PRO A 277 -6.93 -29.26 -0.37
N LYS A 278 -7.02 -30.52 0.07
CA LYS A 278 -5.89 -31.26 0.65
C LYS A 278 -5.24 -30.57 1.87
N ASP A 279 -6.07 -30.02 2.79
CA ASP A 279 -5.59 -29.44 4.04
C ASP A 279 -4.85 -30.48 4.88
N LYS A 280 -3.52 -30.35 4.96
CA LYS A 280 -2.65 -31.37 5.61
C LYS A 280 -2.91 -31.50 7.11
N GLU A 281 -3.17 -30.40 7.81
CA GLU A 281 -3.44 -30.40 9.24
C GLU A 281 -4.86 -30.91 9.55
N PHE A 282 -5.83 -30.61 8.69
CA PHE A 282 -7.19 -31.12 8.85
C PHE A 282 -7.25 -32.63 8.82
N LYS A 283 -6.52 -33.28 7.90
CA LYS A 283 -6.39 -34.73 7.82
C LYS A 283 -5.81 -35.32 9.09
N LYS A 284 -4.74 -34.73 9.65
CA LYS A 284 -4.10 -35.21 10.89
C LYS A 284 -5.03 -35.11 12.10
N GLN A 285 -5.70 -33.95 12.24
CA GLN A 285 -6.54 -33.68 13.42
C GLN A 285 -7.82 -34.52 13.48
N HIS A 286 -8.37 -34.91 12.33
CA HIS A 286 -9.69 -35.56 12.26
C HIS A 286 -9.66 -37.02 11.84
N ALA A 287 -8.47 -37.60 11.61
CA ALA A 287 -8.29 -39.02 11.18
C ALA A 287 -9.23 -39.44 10.02
N ARG A 288 -9.40 -38.55 9.03
CA ARG A 288 -10.29 -38.76 7.88
C ARG A 288 -9.49 -39.12 6.64
N ASP A 289 -10.11 -39.87 5.72
CA ASP A 289 -9.55 -40.17 4.40
C ASP A 289 -9.61 -38.93 3.48
N ASP A 290 -10.67 -38.13 3.60
CA ASP A 290 -10.85 -36.87 2.90
C ASP A 290 -10.17 -35.70 3.67
N ASN A 291 -9.35 -34.95 2.97
CA ASN A 291 -8.62 -33.83 3.51
C ASN A 291 -9.05 -32.46 2.90
N ASP A 292 -10.11 -32.47 2.11
CA ASP A 292 -10.70 -31.23 1.61
C ASP A 292 -11.52 -30.56 2.70
N ARG A 293 -11.17 -29.29 2.95
CA ARG A 293 -11.85 -28.45 3.95
C ARG A 293 -12.63 -27.37 3.24
N TRP A 294 -13.91 -27.26 3.59
CA TRP A 294 -14.74 -26.17 3.12
C TRP A 294 -15.66 -25.65 4.22
N ALA A 295 -16.05 -24.39 4.10
CA ALA A 295 -17.03 -23.78 4.98
C ALA A 295 -17.86 -22.76 4.20
N PHE A 296 -19.09 -22.56 4.64
CA PHE A 296 -20.04 -21.65 4.04
C PHE A 296 -20.81 -20.92 5.12
N ARG A 297 -20.96 -19.59 5.01
CA ARG A 297 -21.71 -18.77 5.94
C ARG A 297 -22.63 -17.82 5.20
N LEU A 298 -23.88 -17.72 5.67
CA LEU A 298 -24.83 -16.67 5.29
C LEU A 298 -25.05 -15.76 6.49
N LYS A 299 -24.97 -14.46 6.30
CA LYS A 299 -25.21 -13.45 7.33
C LYS A 299 -26.06 -12.33 6.76
N GLU A 300 -27.07 -11.88 7.53
CA GLU A 300 -27.81 -10.65 7.26
C GLU A 300 -27.54 -9.67 8.39
N GLU A 301 -27.21 -8.43 8.04
CA GLU A 301 -27.08 -7.29 8.96
C GLU A 301 -28.17 -6.28 8.61
N ARG A 302 -28.84 -5.74 9.65
CA ARG A 302 -29.89 -4.75 9.55
C ARG A 302 -29.61 -3.55 10.43
#